data_a3101c439c8299529566a66d788ce2ba
#
_entry.id   a3101c439c8299529566a66d788ce2ba
#
_cell.length_a   1.000
_cell.length_b   1.000
_cell.length_c   1.000
_cell.angle_alpha   90.00
_cell.angle_beta   90.00
_cell.angle_gamma   90.00
#
_symmetry.space_group_name_H-M   'P 1'
#
loop_
_entity.id
_entity.type
_entity.pdbx_description
1 polymer ?
#
loop_
_entity_poly.entity_id
_entity_poly.type
_entity_poly.pdbx_seq_one_letter_code
_entity_poly.pdbx_strand_id
1 'polypeptide(L)'
;MKRELLLAVDPSLFPDLEGSTDSEAFFFLALTMGLEDDPPAAVERAVGLIEHVGRSNRIEHPIQMTVATTDGDRVWGFRYSSEGRSRSLYFSTLVATLRAQYPDNPVLQGLSDESRLVVSEPLGDLEGAWNEVPESSYGVVQEGQDELHPFTPRPPA
;
A
#
# COMPACT_ATOMS: atom_id res chain seq x y z
N MET A 1 -20.75 1.56 -8.84
CA MET A 1 -19.30 1.65 -8.54
C MET A 1 -18.58 0.30 -8.68
N LYS A 2 -18.77 -0.72 -7.79
CA LYS A 2 -17.98 -1.98 -7.84
C LYS A 2 -18.02 -2.67 -9.22
N ARG A 3 -19.20 -2.79 -9.83
CA ARG A 3 -19.33 -3.40 -11.17
C ARG A 3 -18.52 -2.65 -12.25
N GLU A 4 -18.48 -1.33 -12.19
CA GLU A 4 -17.76 -0.50 -13.17
C GLU A 4 -16.25 -0.69 -13.02
N LEU A 5 -15.76 -0.81 -11.78
CA LEU A 5 -14.35 -1.10 -11.50
C LEU A 5 -13.96 -2.50 -11.98
N LEU A 6 -14.80 -3.51 -11.73
CA LEU A 6 -14.56 -4.86 -12.25
C LEU A 6 -14.56 -4.92 -13.78
N LEU A 7 -15.41 -4.12 -14.45
CA LEU A 7 -15.42 -4.04 -15.92
C LEU A 7 -14.18 -3.33 -16.48
N ALA A 8 -13.43 -2.63 -15.67
CA ALA A 8 -12.16 -2.00 -16.06
C ALA A 8 -10.93 -2.93 -15.84
N VAL A 9 -11.10 -4.08 -15.22
CA VAL A 9 -10.07 -5.12 -15.11
C VAL A 9 -9.87 -5.77 -16.46
N ASP A 10 -8.61 -6.05 -16.83
CA ASP A 10 -8.29 -6.76 -18.07
C ASP A 10 -9.00 -8.13 -18.09
N PRO A 11 -9.73 -8.45 -19.18
CA PRO A 11 -10.44 -9.72 -19.29
C PRO A 11 -9.57 -10.96 -19.09
N SER A 12 -8.28 -10.90 -19.41
CA SER A 12 -7.34 -12.02 -19.23
C SER A 12 -7.10 -12.36 -17.76
N LEU A 13 -7.33 -11.41 -16.85
CA LEU A 13 -7.17 -11.59 -15.40
C LEU A 13 -8.45 -12.10 -14.71
N PHE A 14 -9.60 -12.12 -15.40
CA PHE A 14 -10.87 -12.57 -14.81
C PHE A 14 -10.87 -14.00 -14.28
N PRO A 15 -10.18 -14.98 -14.93
CA PRO A 15 -10.11 -16.35 -14.41
C PRO A 15 -9.49 -16.46 -13.01
N ASP A 16 -8.65 -15.50 -12.62
CA ASP A 16 -7.91 -15.50 -11.37
C ASP A 16 -8.65 -14.75 -10.24
N LEU A 17 -9.78 -14.10 -10.58
CA LEU A 17 -10.68 -13.44 -9.62
C LEU A 17 -11.54 -14.49 -8.91
N GLU A 18 -11.14 -14.89 -7.70
CA GLU A 18 -11.83 -15.95 -6.94
C GLU A 18 -12.80 -15.40 -5.89
N GLY A 19 -12.54 -14.22 -5.38
CA GLY A 19 -13.26 -13.62 -4.26
C GLY A 19 -14.23 -12.51 -4.66
N SER A 20 -14.67 -11.79 -3.63
CA SER A 20 -15.61 -10.69 -3.81
C SER A 20 -15.24 -9.47 -2.97
N THR A 21 -13.99 -9.40 -2.47
CA THR A 21 -13.52 -8.28 -1.66
C THR A 21 -13.21 -7.06 -2.51
N ASP A 22 -13.21 -5.91 -1.92
CA ASP A 22 -12.75 -4.66 -2.53
C ASP A 22 -11.23 -4.66 -2.74
N SER A 23 -10.48 -5.26 -1.81
CA SER A 23 -9.02 -5.39 -1.90
C SER A 23 -8.59 -6.23 -3.10
N GLU A 24 -9.28 -7.34 -3.37
CA GLU A 24 -9.02 -8.17 -4.54
C GLU A 24 -9.32 -7.41 -5.84
N ALA A 25 -10.49 -6.76 -5.91
CA ALA A 25 -10.84 -5.96 -7.07
C ALA A 25 -9.83 -4.83 -7.32
N PHE A 26 -9.33 -4.20 -6.25
CA PHE A 26 -8.29 -3.19 -6.32
C PHE A 26 -6.97 -3.76 -6.84
N PHE A 27 -6.56 -4.93 -6.35
CA PHE A 27 -5.33 -5.61 -6.79
C PHE A 27 -5.36 -5.92 -8.29
N PHE A 28 -6.43 -6.54 -8.79
CA PHE A 28 -6.57 -6.83 -10.20
C PHE A 28 -6.68 -5.57 -11.07
N LEU A 29 -7.27 -4.52 -10.56
CA LEU A 29 -7.27 -3.22 -11.21
C LEU A 29 -5.86 -2.63 -11.30
N ALA A 30 -5.08 -2.71 -10.24
CA ALA A 30 -3.68 -2.27 -10.24
C ALA A 30 -2.81 -3.10 -11.20
N LEU A 31 -3.00 -4.43 -11.26
CA LEU A 31 -2.34 -5.29 -12.27
C LEU A 31 -2.68 -4.82 -13.69
N THR A 32 -3.96 -4.57 -13.98
CA THR A 32 -4.39 -4.02 -15.27
C THR A 32 -3.70 -2.69 -15.60
N MET A 33 -3.40 -1.90 -14.59
CA MET A 33 -2.73 -0.59 -14.73
C MET A 33 -1.20 -0.67 -14.75
N GLY A 34 -0.62 -1.88 -14.77
CA GLY A 34 0.82 -2.11 -14.90
C GLY A 34 1.57 -2.21 -13.56
N LEU A 35 0.95 -2.85 -12.56
CA LEU A 35 1.55 -3.06 -11.23
C LEU A 35 2.89 -3.80 -11.28
N GLU A 36 3.07 -4.69 -12.24
CA GLU A 36 4.29 -5.48 -12.42
C GLU A 36 5.48 -4.64 -12.92
N ASP A 37 5.21 -3.56 -13.67
CA ASP A 37 6.24 -2.71 -14.28
C ASP A 37 6.58 -1.49 -13.41
N ASP A 38 5.56 -0.80 -12.91
CA ASP A 38 5.70 0.44 -12.14
C ASP A 38 4.62 0.51 -11.05
N PRO A 39 4.87 -0.12 -9.88
CA PRO A 39 3.89 -0.19 -8.80
C PRO A 39 3.33 1.18 -8.35
N PRO A 40 4.14 2.23 -8.13
CA PRO A 40 3.60 3.53 -7.77
C PRO A 40 2.64 4.11 -8.82
N ALA A 41 3.05 4.14 -10.07
CA ALA A 41 2.22 4.69 -11.14
C ALA A 41 0.95 3.87 -11.39
N ALA A 42 1.03 2.54 -11.23
CA ALA A 42 -0.14 1.65 -11.37
C ALA A 42 -1.17 1.90 -10.27
N VAL A 43 -0.72 2.01 -9.02
CA VAL A 43 -1.60 2.30 -7.87
C VAL A 43 -2.20 3.71 -8.00
N GLU A 44 -1.43 4.72 -8.43
CA GLU A 44 -1.95 6.07 -8.71
C GLU A 44 -3.04 6.06 -9.78
N ARG A 45 -2.87 5.29 -10.87
CA ARG A 45 -3.89 5.13 -11.93
C ARG A 45 -5.13 4.40 -11.42
N ALA A 46 -4.96 3.32 -10.67
CA ALA A 46 -6.07 2.55 -10.10
C ALA A 46 -6.91 3.42 -9.15
N VAL A 47 -6.27 4.17 -8.26
CA VAL A 47 -6.95 5.11 -7.35
C VAL A 47 -7.62 6.24 -8.13
N GLY A 48 -6.96 6.80 -9.13
CA GLY A 48 -7.54 7.84 -9.98
C GLY A 48 -8.81 7.38 -10.70
N LEU A 49 -8.84 6.13 -11.18
CA LEU A 49 -10.05 5.53 -11.75
C LEU A 49 -11.15 5.34 -10.69
N ILE A 50 -10.80 4.84 -9.50
CA ILE A 50 -11.76 4.68 -8.40
C ILE A 50 -12.41 6.02 -8.03
N GLU A 51 -11.62 7.08 -7.94
CA GLU A 51 -12.14 8.43 -7.67
C GLU A 51 -13.02 8.95 -8.81
N HIS A 52 -12.62 8.72 -10.07
CA HIS A 52 -13.43 9.09 -11.23
C HIS A 52 -14.80 8.39 -11.22
N VAL A 53 -14.81 7.08 -11.02
CA VAL A 53 -16.04 6.28 -10.91
C VAL A 53 -16.85 6.68 -9.68
N GLY A 54 -16.19 6.97 -8.56
CA GLY A 54 -16.82 7.48 -7.34
C GLY A 54 -17.59 8.77 -7.59
N ARG A 55 -16.95 9.76 -8.23
CA ARG A 55 -17.60 11.03 -8.62
C ARG A 55 -18.81 10.82 -9.51
N SER A 56 -18.71 9.92 -10.50
CA SER A 56 -19.82 9.57 -11.41
C SER A 56 -20.99 8.93 -10.66
N ASN A 57 -20.72 8.22 -9.56
CA ASN A 57 -21.72 7.60 -8.68
C ASN A 57 -22.13 8.50 -7.50
N ARG A 58 -21.69 9.77 -7.46
CA ARG A 58 -21.97 10.74 -6.37
C ARG A 58 -21.46 10.29 -5.01
N ILE A 59 -20.34 9.57 -4.97
CA ILE A 59 -19.63 9.18 -3.77
C ILE A 59 -18.51 10.17 -3.55
N GLU A 60 -18.54 10.91 -2.44
CA GLU A 60 -17.61 11.99 -2.14
C GLU A 60 -16.22 11.44 -1.79
N HIS A 61 -16.17 10.42 -0.95
CA HIS A 61 -14.94 9.78 -0.49
C HIS A 61 -14.93 8.29 -0.86
N PRO A 62 -14.62 7.94 -2.13
CA PRO A 62 -14.78 6.58 -2.62
C PRO A 62 -13.70 5.61 -2.16
N ILE A 63 -12.56 6.09 -1.67
CA ILE A 63 -11.46 5.23 -1.27
C ILE A 63 -10.75 5.73 0.00
N GLN A 64 -10.45 4.79 0.87
CA GLN A 64 -9.45 4.89 1.93
C GLN A 64 -8.60 3.63 1.86
N MET A 65 -7.29 3.79 1.73
CA MET A 65 -6.37 2.65 1.63
C MET A 65 -5.13 2.83 2.50
N THR A 66 -4.69 1.71 3.04
CA THR A 66 -3.39 1.49 3.65
C THR A 66 -2.97 0.11 3.18
N VAL A 67 -2.15 0.05 2.14
CA VAL A 67 -1.81 -1.19 1.43
C VAL A 67 -0.32 -1.27 1.17
N ALA A 68 0.19 -2.48 1.00
CA ALA A 68 1.55 -2.70 0.55
C ALA A 68 1.56 -3.72 -0.60
N THR A 69 2.54 -3.58 -1.50
CA THR A 69 2.86 -4.55 -2.55
C THR A 69 4.37 -4.78 -2.60
N THR A 70 4.78 -5.90 -3.18
CA THR A 70 6.20 -6.28 -3.27
C THR A 70 6.48 -7.00 -4.59
N ASP A 71 7.68 -6.82 -5.10
CA ASP A 71 8.26 -7.59 -6.22
C ASP A 71 9.24 -8.68 -5.75
N GLY A 72 9.40 -8.84 -4.42
CA GLY A 72 10.33 -9.78 -3.80
C GLY A 72 11.62 -9.11 -3.32
N ASP A 73 12.03 -8.00 -3.92
CA ASP A 73 13.22 -7.22 -3.55
C ASP A 73 12.87 -5.93 -2.82
N ARG A 74 11.74 -5.31 -3.19
CA ARG A 74 11.24 -4.05 -2.62
C ARG A 74 9.82 -4.20 -2.11
N VAL A 75 9.47 -3.38 -1.14
CA VAL A 75 8.10 -3.24 -0.64
C VAL A 75 7.68 -1.78 -0.79
N TRP A 76 6.57 -1.54 -1.48
CA TRP A 76 5.91 -0.23 -1.55
C TRP A 76 4.74 -0.19 -0.61
N GLY A 77 4.76 0.73 0.35
CA GLY A 77 3.66 0.95 1.29
C GLY A 77 2.93 2.25 0.98
N PHE A 78 1.66 2.17 0.61
CA PHE A 78 0.84 3.31 0.20
C PHE A 78 -0.16 3.69 1.29
N ARG A 79 -0.26 4.99 1.53
CA ARG A 79 -1.24 5.57 2.44
C ARG A 79 -1.99 6.70 1.75
N TYR A 80 -3.31 6.54 1.58
CA TYR A 80 -4.14 7.52 0.89
C TYR A 80 -5.61 7.43 1.28
N SER A 81 -6.28 8.58 1.31
CA SER A 81 -7.73 8.66 1.42
C SER A 81 -8.26 9.85 0.60
N SER A 82 -9.37 9.64 -0.11
CA SER A 82 -10.08 10.74 -0.79
C SER A 82 -10.58 11.81 0.19
N GLU A 83 -10.74 11.48 1.47
CA GLU A 83 -11.11 12.43 2.55
C GLU A 83 -9.88 13.17 3.12
N GLY A 84 -8.65 12.72 2.80
CA GLY A 84 -7.42 13.24 3.40
C GLY A 84 -7.17 12.75 4.83
N ARG A 85 -7.81 11.66 5.24
CA ARG A 85 -7.67 11.01 6.55
C ARG A 85 -7.72 9.50 6.42
N SER A 86 -6.58 8.90 6.14
CA SER A 86 -6.42 7.45 6.11
C SER A 86 -5.97 6.90 7.47
N ARG A 87 -6.01 5.57 7.59
CA ARG A 87 -5.35 4.88 8.71
C ARG A 87 -3.84 5.02 8.57
N SER A 88 -3.13 4.96 9.70
CA SER A 88 -1.68 5.04 9.76
C SER A 88 -0.98 3.89 9.02
N LEU A 89 0.24 4.15 8.60
CA LEU A 89 1.17 3.18 8.04
C LEU A 89 2.58 3.55 8.49
N TYR A 90 3.33 2.55 8.93
CA TYR A 90 4.70 2.73 9.38
C TYR A 90 5.59 1.66 8.77
N PHE A 91 6.85 1.98 8.61
CA PHE A 91 7.91 0.99 8.44
C PHE A 91 8.95 1.15 9.55
N SER A 92 9.49 0.02 10.00
CA SER A 92 10.49 0.04 11.05
C SER A 92 11.84 0.51 10.50
N THR A 93 12.70 0.96 11.40
CA THR A 93 14.15 0.88 11.18
C THR A 93 14.59 -0.59 11.14
N LEU A 94 15.88 -0.86 11.15
CA LEU A 94 16.41 -2.23 11.16
C LEU A 94 15.82 -3.06 12.31
N VAL A 95 15.45 -4.31 12.03
CA VAL A 95 14.91 -5.24 13.04
C VAL A 95 15.90 -5.44 14.20
N ALA A 96 17.20 -5.33 13.98
CA ALA A 96 18.20 -5.37 15.04
C ALA A 96 17.88 -4.37 16.19
N THR A 97 17.41 -3.16 15.86
CA THR A 97 17.01 -2.15 16.84
C THR A 97 15.76 -2.59 17.62
N LEU A 98 14.75 -3.11 16.92
CA LEU A 98 13.52 -3.62 17.54
C LEU A 98 13.79 -4.82 18.42
N ARG A 99 14.66 -5.73 17.99
CA ARG A 99 15.03 -6.93 18.74
C ARG A 99 15.70 -6.60 20.08
N ALA A 100 16.54 -5.57 20.12
CA ALA A 100 17.18 -5.12 21.36
C ALA A 100 16.16 -4.64 22.40
N GLN A 101 14.99 -4.18 21.97
CA GLN A 101 13.94 -3.67 22.85
C GLN A 101 12.86 -4.68 23.19
N TYR A 102 12.64 -5.64 22.30
CA TYR A 102 11.70 -6.74 22.48
C TYR A 102 12.44 -8.08 22.46
N PRO A 103 13.36 -8.33 23.42
CA PRO A 103 14.22 -9.51 23.40
C PRO A 103 13.43 -10.83 23.50
N ASP A 104 12.26 -10.78 24.12
CA ASP A 104 11.39 -11.94 24.30
C ASP A 104 10.37 -12.14 23.15
N ASN A 105 10.41 -11.30 22.09
CA ASN A 105 9.50 -11.45 20.97
C ASN A 105 10.05 -12.48 19.96
N PRO A 106 9.42 -13.68 19.84
CA PRO A 106 9.95 -14.78 19.02
C PRO A 106 9.91 -14.44 17.52
N VAL A 107 9.00 -13.58 17.07
CA VAL A 107 8.90 -13.17 15.66
C VAL A 107 10.14 -12.35 15.29
N LEU A 108 10.49 -11.37 16.11
CA LEU A 108 11.66 -10.51 15.86
C LEU A 108 12.98 -11.29 15.94
N GLN A 109 13.05 -12.31 16.82
CA GLN A 109 14.25 -13.15 16.95
C GLN A 109 14.49 -14.03 15.69
N GLY A 110 13.43 -14.35 14.94
CA GLY A 110 13.51 -15.16 13.73
C GLY A 110 13.87 -14.39 12.45
N LEU A 111 13.86 -13.04 12.50
CA LEU A 111 14.15 -12.20 11.33
C LEU A 111 15.65 -11.90 11.20
N SER A 112 16.12 -11.54 10.02
CA SER A 112 17.50 -11.04 9.85
C SER A 112 17.66 -9.65 10.45
N ASP A 113 18.89 -9.23 10.75
CA ASP A 113 19.18 -7.92 11.34
C ASP A 113 18.76 -6.76 10.44
N GLU A 114 18.81 -6.98 9.11
CA GLU A 114 18.50 -6.00 8.07
C GLU A 114 17.02 -5.96 7.69
N SER A 115 16.21 -6.90 8.21
CA SER A 115 14.77 -6.91 7.93
C SER A 115 14.09 -5.62 8.37
N ARG A 116 13.00 -5.28 7.70
CA ARG A 116 12.09 -4.20 8.06
C ARG A 116 10.68 -4.76 8.25
N LEU A 117 9.91 -4.11 9.08
CA LEU A 117 8.48 -4.39 9.26
C LEU A 117 7.67 -3.25 8.66
N VAL A 118 6.62 -3.61 7.93
CA VAL A 118 5.59 -2.65 7.49
C VAL A 118 4.32 -2.97 8.27
N VAL A 119 3.82 -2.00 9.02
CA VAL A 119 2.74 -2.19 9.99
C VAL A 119 1.75 -1.02 9.94
N SER A 120 0.50 -1.28 10.31
CA SER A 120 -0.52 -0.23 10.46
C SER A 120 -0.30 0.62 11.70
N GLU A 121 0.27 0.02 12.77
CA GLU A 121 0.56 0.69 14.03
C GLU A 121 1.91 0.20 14.59
N PRO A 122 2.71 1.07 15.22
CA PRO A 122 3.96 0.68 15.88
C PRO A 122 3.73 -0.39 16.93
N LEU A 123 4.69 -1.29 17.11
CA LEU A 123 4.66 -2.29 18.19
C LEU A 123 4.90 -1.67 19.59
N GLY A 124 5.28 -0.40 19.65
CA GLY A 124 5.51 0.35 20.89
C GLY A 124 6.00 1.77 20.59
N ASP A 125 6.16 2.56 21.65
CA ASP A 125 6.42 4.01 21.60
C ASP A 125 7.91 4.38 21.49
N LEU A 126 8.73 3.53 20.89
CA LEU A 126 10.15 3.81 20.78
C LEU A 126 10.43 4.90 19.77
N GLU A 127 10.96 6.00 20.26
CA GLU A 127 11.42 7.09 19.42
C GLU A 127 12.51 6.62 18.42
N GLY A 128 12.33 6.91 17.14
CA GLY A 128 13.28 6.55 16.08
C GLY A 128 13.22 5.11 15.57
N ALA A 129 12.37 4.24 16.14
CA ALA A 129 12.21 2.87 15.67
C ALA A 129 11.23 2.75 14.48
N TRP A 130 10.38 3.73 14.31
CA TRP A 130 9.29 3.72 13.33
C TRP A 130 9.27 4.99 12.50
N ASN A 131 9.14 4.82 11.21
CA ASN A 131 8.97 5.90 10.24
C ASN A 131 7.53 5.89 9.76
N GLU A 132 6.80 6.95 10.03
CA GLU A 132 5.43 7.11 9.54
C GLU A 132 5.45 7.43 8.04
N VAL A 133 4.60 6.76 7.27
CA VAL A 133 4.25 7.18 5.92
C VAL A 133 3.17 8.27 6.04
N PRO A 134 3.43 9.51 5.64
CA PRO A 134 2.46 10.59 5.74
C PRO A 134 1.20 10.32 4.90
N GLU A 135 0.11 11.02 5.21
CA GLU A 135 -1.09 11.03 4.37
C GLU A 135 -0.74 11.43 2.93
N SER A 136 -1.36 10.77 1.94
CA SER A 136 -1.10 10.99 0.53
C SER A 136 0.38 10.79 0.15
N SER A 137 0.97 9.71 0.66
CA SER A 137 2.36 9.34 0.38
C SER A 137 2.52 7.83 0.23
N TYR A 138 3.67 7.42 -0.29
CA TYR A 138 4.12 6.03 -0.23
C TYR A 138 5.59 5.95 0.17
N GLY A 139 5.93 4.91 0.92
CA GLY A 139 7.30 4.56 1.25
C GLY A 139 7.79 3.39 0.40
N VAL A 140 9.08 3.39 0.09
CA VAL A 140 9.77 2.26 -0.55
C VAL A 140 10.78 1.71 0.45
N VAL A 141 10.58 0.45 0.84
CA VAL A 141 11.49 -0.28 1.73
C VAL A 141 12.29 -1.25 0.86
N GLN A 142 13.60 -1.10 0.87
CA GLN A 142 14.51 -1.83 0.00
C GLN A 142 15.86 -2.03 0.67
N GLU A 143 16.77 -2.76 0.03
CA GLU A 143 18.16 -2.82 0.47
C GLU A 143 18.79 -1.42 0.40
N GLY A 144 19.49 -1.02 1.45
CA GLY A 144 20.10 0.30 1.57
C GLY A 144 19.17 1.34 2.19
N GLN A 145 18.93 2.44 1.50
CA GLN A 145 18.15 3.56 2.01
C GLN A 145 16.67 3.43 1.60
N ASP A 146 15.79 3.54 2.58
CA ASP A 146 14.36 3.63 2.37
C ASP A 146 14.00 5.00 1.76
N GLU A 147 12.96 5.04 0.93
CA GLU A 147 12.52 6.26 0.25
C GLU A 147 11.10 6.63 0.67
N LEU A 148 10.78 7.91 0.56
CA LEU A 148 9.45 8.44 0.80
C LEU A 148 9.07 9.41 -0.33
N HIS A 149 7.89 9.19 -0.91
CA HIS A 149 7.41 9.94 -2.08
C HIS A 149 5.97 10.41 -1.88
N PRO A 150 5.58 11.55 -2.47
CA PRO A 150 4.18 11.95 -2.53
C PRO A 150 3.38 10.97 -3.40
N PHE A 151 2.13 10.72 -3.02
CA PHE A 151 1.18 9.93 -3.76
C PHE A 151 0.08 10.83 -4.35
N THR A 152 -0.10 10.76 -5.67
CA THR A 152 -1.10 11.58 -6.35
C THR A 152 -1.92 10.73 -7.33
N PRO A 153 -3.24 10.56 -7.08
CA PRO A 153 -4.11 9.84 -8.01
C PRO A 153 -4.06 10.42 -9.42
N ARG A 154 -3.96 9.53 -10.41
CA ARG A 154 -3.95 9.92 -11.84
C ARG A 154 -5.27 9.55 -12.48
N PRO A 155 -6.15 10.53 -12.77
CA PRO A 155 -7.42 10.25 -13.40
C PRO A 155 -7.22 9.61 -14.80
N PRO A 156 -8.17 8.80 -15.27
CA PRO A 156 -8.13 8.31 -16.63
C PRO A 156 -8.18 9.49 -17.63
N ALA A 157 -7.47 9.29 -18.74
CA ALA A 157 -7.43 10.26 -19.84
C ALA A 157 -8.80 10.44 -20.50
#